data_e2a59fb9c6bfbb42de11fc487e2d9d3b
#
_entry.id   e2a59fb9c6bfbb42de11fc487e2d9d3b
#
_cell.length_a   1.000
_cell.length_b   1.000
_cell.length_c   1.000
_cell.angle_alpha   90.00
_cell.angle_beta   90.00
_cell.angle_gamma   90.00
#
_symmetry.space_group_name_H-M   'P 1'
#
loop_
_entity.id
_entity.type
_entity.pdbx_description
1 polymer ?
#
loop_
_entity_poly.entity_id
_entity_poly.type
_entity_poly.pdbx_seq_one_letter_code
_entity_poly.pdbx_strand_id
1 'polypeptide(L)'
;MAKIKHNHFMDTIDEVIGHAKDQGVVHLYAEGASLSGRHLSINGKTLYHFGTTGYLGLEQDPRLKQAAIDAIEHYGTQFPLSKTYISHPLYAELEEALTSMYQNPIIITKNSTLGHMAMIPSVVKDEDAIILDHQVHWSVQQATQMLKLRGVPVEMIRHNHIGMLEDRIKKLRGKHKHI
;
A
#
# COMPACT_ATOMS: atom_id res chain seq x y z
N MET A 1 33.11 1.45 -12.90
CA MET A 1 31.95 0.74 -12.33
C MET A 1 31.86 1.02 -10.85
N ALA A 2 30.79 1.66 -10.40
CA ALA A 2 30.56 1.85 -8.97
C ALA A 2 30.31 0.48 -8.33
N LYS A 3 31.11 0.09 -7.34
CA LYS A 3 30.85 -1.12 -6.56
C LYS A 3 29.59 -0.87 -5.71
N ILE A 4 28.53 -1.62 -5.96
CA ILE A 4 27.38 -1.68 -5.07
C ILE A 4 27.89 -2.28 -3.76
N LYS A 5 27.89 -1.48 -2.69
CA LYS A 5 28.24 -1.98 -1.35
C LYS A 5 27.11 -2.88 -0.86
N HIS A 6 27.47 -4.01 -0.27
CA HIS A 6 26.52 -4.89 0.40
C HIS A 6 25.75 -4.10 1.46
N ASN A 7 24.43 -4.28 1.52
CA ASN A 7 23.60 -3.62 2.49
C ASN A 7 23.42 -4.52 3.72
N HIS A 8 24.21 -4.28 4.76
CA HIS A 8 24.11 -5.00 6.04
C HIS A 8 22.70 -4.93 6.70
N PHE A 9 21.83 -4.06 6.22
CA PHE A 9 20.45 -4.02 6.66
C PHE A 9 19.70 -5.34 6.40
N MET A 10 19.95 -5.98 5.26
CA MET A 10 19.34 -7.28 4.95
C MET A 10 19.87 -8.38 5.89
N ASP A 11 21.16 -8.37 6.20
CA ASP A 11 21.74 -9.32 7.13
C ASP A 11 21.10 -9.19 8.53
N THR A 12 20.90 -7.95 9.00
CA THR A 12 20.23 -7.68 10.28
C THR A 12 18.77 -8.12 10.26
N ILE A 13 18.06 -7.90 9.14
CA ILE A 13 16.68 -8.39 8.98
C ILE A 13 16.64 -9.91 9.03
N ASP A 14 17.52 -10.60 8.31
CA ASP A 14 17.57 -12.06 8.28
C ASP A 14 17.86 -12.64 9.67
N GLU A 15 18.77 -12.04 10.44
CA GLU A 15 19.05 -12.43 11.81
C GLU A 15 17.82 -12.25 12.72
N VAL A 16 17.18 -11.07 12.69
CA VAL A 16 16.00 -10.76 13.52
C VAL A 16 14.80 -11.64 13.14
N ILE A 17 14.54 -11.83 11.86
CA ILE A 17 13.42 -12.66 11.37
C ILE A 17 13.73 -14.14 11.66
N GLY A 18 14.97 -14.59 11.48
CA GLY A 18 15.39 -15.94 11.83
C GLY A 18 15.12 -16.26 13.30
N HIS A 19 15.56 -15.36 14.20
CA HIS A 19 15.31 -15.51 15.63
C HIS A 19 13.82 -15.50 15.98
N ALA A 20 13.04 -14.59 15.40
CA ALA A 20 11.59 -14.52 15.61
C ALA A 20 10.85 -15.77 15.08
N LYS A 21 11.33 -16.36 13.98
CA LYS A 21 10.82 -17.63 13.44
C LYS A 21 11.10 -18.80 14.42
N ASP A 22 12.31 -18.89 14.95
CA ASP A 22 12.68 -19.91 15.92
C ASP A 22 11.87 -19.82 17.22
N GLN A 23 11.45 -18.60 17.58
CA GLN A 23 10.55 -18.35 18.71
C GLN A 23 9.05 -18.55 18.36
N GLY A 24 8.72 -18.93 17.12
CA GLY A 24 7.34 -19.13 16.70
C GLY A 24 6.48 -17.86 16.70
N VAL A 25 7.08 -16.70 16.42
CA VAL A 25 6.41 -15.40 16.40
C VAL A 25 6.07 -14.94 14.98
N VAL A 26 6.83 -15.39 13.99
CA VAL A 26 6.63 -15.05 12.57
C VAL A 26 6.64 -16.29 11.69
N HIS A 27 6.27 -16.15 10.42
CA HIS A 27 6.16 -17.23 9.44
C HIS A 27 5.22 -18.35 9.89
N LEU A 28 4.14 -17.97 10.58
CA LEU A 28 3.12 -18.91 11.04
C LEU A 28 2.14 -19.23 9.89
N TYR A 29 1.62 -20.44 9.89
CA TYR A 29 0.60 -20.87 8.95
C TYR A 29 -0.71 -21.09 9.68
N ALA A 30 -1.78 -20.51 9.14
CA ALA A 30 -3.13 -20.77 9.64
C ALA A 30 -3.53 -22.21 9.30
N GLU A 31 -4.15 -22.87 10.24
CA GLU A 31 -4.67 -24.24 10.11
C GLU A 31 -6.17 -24.21 9.78
N GLY A 32 -6.64 -25.28 9.14
CA GLY A 32 -8.06 -25.48 8.84
C GLY A 32 -8.41 -25.20 7.38
N ALA A 33 -9.62 -25.66 7.00
CA ALA A 33 -10.13 -25.60 5.63
C ALA A 33 -10.71 -24.21 5.27
N SER A 34 -10.93 -23.35 6.25
CA SER A 34 -11.50 -22.01 6.04
C SER A 34 -10.98 -21.01 7.08
N LEU A 35 -10.95 -19.74 6.70
CA LEU A 35 -10.61 -18.63 7.58
C LEU A 35 -11.89 -17.87 7.93
N SER A 36 -12.15 -17.66 9.23
CA SER A 36 -13.35 -16.94 9.70
C SER A 36 -13.23 -15.42 9.63
N GLY A 37 -12.06 -14.91 9.30
CA GLY A 37 -11.75 -13.48 9.29
C GLY A 37 -11.35 -12.91 10.65
N ARG A 38 -11.87 -13.43 11.76
CA ARG A 38 -11.57 -12.93 13.12
C ARG A 38 -10.69 -13.85 13.95
N HIS A 39 -10.75 -15.13 13.66
CA HIS A 39 -10.02 -16.15 14.40
C HIS A 39 -9.18 -16.99 13.45
N LEU A 40 -8.03 -17.39 13.91
CA LEU A 40 -7.14 -18.34 13.22
C LEU A 40 -6.77 -19.46 14.19
N SER A 41 -6.67 -20.67 13.68
CA SER A 41 -6.00 -21.77 14.38
C SER A 41 -4.55 -21.84 13.95
N ILE A 42 -3.64 -21.84 14.94
CA ILE A 42 -2.20 -21.94 14.73
C ILE A 42 -1.65 -22.85 15.82
N ASN A 43 -0.97 -23.94 15.46
CA ASN A 43 -0.41 -24.92 16.38
C ASN A 43 -1.47 -25.44 17.39
N GLY A 44 -2.68 -25.75 16.89
CA GLY A 44 -3.81 -26.24 17.68
C GLY A 44 -4.44 -25.20 18.63
N LYS A 45 -4.06 -23.94 18.54
CA LYS A 45 -4.64 -22.84 19.36
C LYS A 45 -5.47 -21.91 18.50
N THR A 46 -6.64 -21.52 19.00
CA THR A 46 -7.47 -20.48 18.38
C THR A 46 -7.02 -19.13 18.86
N LEU A 47 -6.61 -18.25 17.94
CA LEU A 47 -6.11 -16.92 18.21
C LEU A 47 -7.00 -15.88 17.54
N TYR A 48 -7.12 -14.69 18.13
CA TYR A 48 -7.72 -13.54 17.46
C TYR A 48 -6.79 -13.01 16.39
N HIS A 49 -7.34 -12.72 15.21
CA HIS A 49 -6.58 -12.26 14.06
C HIS A 49 -6.69 -10.73 13.90
N PHE A 50 -5.60 -10.04 14.22
CA PHE A 50 -5.46 -8.58 14.05
C PHE A 50 -4.60 -8.17 12.86
N GLY A 51 -4.04 -9.14 12.13
CA GLY A 51 -3.14 -8.90 10.98
C GLY A 51 -3.84 -8.84 9.63
N THR A 52 -5.17 -8.81 9.59
CA THR A 52 -5.93 -8.67 8.35
C THR A 52 -6.07 -7.22 7.92
N THR A 53 -6.13 -6.97 6.62
CA THR A 53 -6.51 -5.68 6.04
C THR A 53 -8.01 -5.56 5.77
N GLY A 54 -8.81 -6.54 6.17
CA GLY A 54 -10.27 -6.53 6.07
C GLY A 54 -10.92 -5.63 7.13
N TYR A 55 -10.58 -4.35 7.15
CA TYR A 55 -10.93 -3.39 8.20
C TYR A 55 -12.40 -3.38 8.64
N LEU A 56 -13.32 -3.64 7.71
CA LEU A 56 -14.76 -3.71 7.99
C LEU A 56 -15.28 -5.12 8.25
N GLY A 57 -14.42 -6.15 8.13
CA GLY A 57 -14.80 -7.55 8.30
C GLY A 57 -15.74 -8.07 7.19
N LEU A 58 -15.71 -7.45 6.01
CA LEU A 58 -16.60 -7.78 4.89
C LEU A 58 -16.09 -8.94 4.04
N GLU A 59 -14.88 -9.42 4.25
CA GLU A 59 -14.26 -10.50 3.47
C GLU A 59 -15.03 -11.82 3.55
N GLN A 60 -15.90 -11.98 4.56
CA GLN A 60 -16.78 -13.15 4.73
C GLN A 60 -18.26 -12.85 4.42
N ASP A 61 -18.58 -11.63 4.00
CA ASP A 61 -19.98 -11.27 3.66
C ASP A 61 -20.47 -12.12 2.48
N PRO A 62 -21.60 -12.82 2.62
CA PRO A 62 -22.11 -13.71 1.58
C PRO A 62 -22.46 -12.99 0.27
N ARG A 63 -22.85 -11.72 0.35
CA ARG A 63 -23.16 -10.91 -0.85
C ARG A 63 -21.90 -10.63 -1.66
N LEU A 64 -20.77 -10.33 -0.99
CA LEU A 64 -19.50 -10.09 -1.67
C LEU A 64 -18.92 -11.38 -2.25
N LYS A 65 -19.06 -12.50 -1.53
CA LYS A 65 -18.67 -13.82 -2.05
C LYS A 65 -19.45 -14.19 -3.28
N GLN A 66 -20.78 -14.01 -3.25
CA GLN A 66 -21.63 -14.33 -4.39
C GLN A 66 -21.28 -13.45 -5.59
N ALA A 67 -21.12 -12.14 -5.40
CA ALA A 67 -20.72 -11.24 -6.47
C ALA A 67 -19.37 -11.63 -7.10
N ALA A 68 -18.42 -12.12 -6.30
CA ALA A 68 -17.15 -12.63 -6.81
C ALA A 68 -17.33 -13.91 -7.64
N ILE A 69 -18.18 -14.84 -7.19
CA ILE A 69 -18.53 -16.06 -7.93
C ILE A 69 -19.18 -15.71 -9.27
N ASP A 70 -20.19 -14.85 -9.25
CA ASP A 70 -20.89 -14.38 -10.45
C ASP A 70 -19.92 -13.71 -11.44
N ALA A 71 -19.01 -12.89 -10.96
CA ALA A 71 -18.00 -12.26 -11.79
C ALA A 71 -17.04 -13.28 -12.43
N ILE A 72 -16.63 -14.32 -11.69
CA ILE A 72 -15.80 -15.39 -12.23
C ILE A 72 -16.57 -16.20 -13.31
N GLU A 73 -17.83 -16.50 -13.09
CA GLU A 73 -18.67 -17.22 -14.04
C GLU A 73 -18.86 -16.43 -15.35
N HIS A 74 -19.05 -15.11 -15.26
CA HIS A 74 -19.28 -14.26 -16.43
C HIS A 74 -18.00 -13.86 -17.18
N TYR A 75 -16.92 -13.60 -16.44
CA TYR A 75 -15.70 -13.00 -17.01
C TYR A 75 -14.48 -13.89 -16.93
N GLY A 76 -14.57 -15.05 -16.26
CA GLY A 76 -13.44 -15.95 -16.02
C GLY A 76 -12.55 -15.51 -14.86
N THR A 77 -11.50 -16.28 -14.62
CA THR A 77 -10.58 -16.06 -13.50
C THR A 77 -9.53 -14.98 -13.76
N GLN A 78 -9.38 -14.57 -14.99
CA GLN A 78 -8.41 -13.55 -15.40
C GLN A 78 -8.93 -12.75 -16.58
N PHE A 79 -8.90 -11.43 -16.42
CA PHE A 79 -9.15 -10.49 -17.49
C PHE A 79 -7.95 -9.53 -17.60
N PRO A 80 -7.20 -9.53 -18.71
CA PRO A 80 -6.01 -8.69 -18.87
C PRO A 80 -6.43 -7.22 -19.00
N LEU A 81 -6.05 -6.40 -18.02
CA LEU A 81 -6.44 -4.99 -17.96
C LEU A 81 -5.22 -4.11 -17.75
N SER A 82 -4.85 -3.39 -18.77
CA SER A 82 -3.92 -2.26 -18.63
C SER A 82 -4.62 -0.95 -18.31
N LYS A 83 -5.95 -0.88 -18.40
CA LYS A 83 -6.77 0.34 -18.42
C LYS A 83 -6.39 1.34 -19.55
N THR A 84 -5.26 1.14 -20.23
CA THR A 84 -4.80 1.98 -21.33
C THR A 84 -5.63 1.78 -22.59
N TYR A 85 -5.95 0.54 -22.92
CA TYR A 85 -6.66 0.20 -24.14
C TYR A 85 -8.07 -0.29 -23.88
N ILE A 86 -8.22 -1.19 -22.90
CA ILE A 86 -9.50 -1.81 -22.55
C ILE A 86 -9.59 -1.91 -21.04
N SER A 87 -10.72 -1.51 -20.47
CA SER A 87 -11.05 -1.68 -19.05
C SER A 87 -12.21 -2.64 -18.88
N HIS A 88 -12.23 -3.35 -17.77
CA HIS A 88 -13.36 -4.17 -17.38
C HIS A 88 -14.55 -3.28 -16.99
N PRO A 89 -15.80 -3.58 -17.39
CA PRO A 89 -16.95 -2.74 -17.07
C PRO A 89 -17.14 -2.51 -15.57
N LEU A 90 -16.90 -3.53 -14.74
CA LEU A 90 -17.01 -3.41 -13.28
C LEU A 90 -16.08 -2.35 -12.67
N TYR A 91 -14.98 -1.97 -13.34
CA TYR A 91 -14.15 -0.85 -12.86
C TYR A 91 -14.87 0.48 -12.97
N ALA A 92 -15.54 0.73 -14.11
CA ALA A 92 -16.29 1.97 -14.31
C ALA A 92 -17.46 2.07 -13.32
N GLU A 93 -18.20 0.99 -13.17
CA GLU A 93 -19.33 0.92 -12.23
C GLU A 93 -18.88 1.17 -10.78
N LEU A 94 -17.76 0.58 -10.36
CA LEU A 94 -17.22 0.78 -9.01
C LEU A 94 -16.66 2.20 -8.81
N GLU A 95 -15.95 2.75 -9.81
CA GLU A 95 -15.45 4.13 -9.77
C GLU A 95 -16.62 5.13 -9.68
N GLU A 96 -17.70 4.91 -10.41
CA GLU A 96 -18.93 5.74 -10.36
C GLU A 96 -19.62 5.65 -8.99
N ALA A 97 -19.81 4.42 -8.47
CA ALA A 97 -20.43 4.20 -7.16
C ALA A 97 -19.61 4.87 -6.04
N LEU A 98 -18.29 4.73 -6.05
CA LEU A 98 -17.42 5.37 -5.06
C LEU A 98 -17.35 6.88 -5.25
N THR A 99 -17.35 7.39 -6.48
CA THR A 99 -17.42 8.82 -6.77
C THR A 99 -18.71 9.42 -6.22
N SER A 100 -19.84 8.73 -6.39
CA SER A 100 -21.12 9.13 -5.80
C SER A 100 -21.08 9.12 -4.27
N MET A 101 -20.47 8.11 -3.65
CA MET A 101 -20.36 7.99 -2.20
C MET A 101 -19.48 9.08 -1.58
N TYR A 102 -18.31 9.34 -2.16
CA TYR A 102 -17.32 10.27 -1.61
C TYR A 102 -17.43 11.70 -2.16
N GLN A 103 -18.30 11.94 -3.17
CA GLN A 103 -18.48 13.23 -3.84
C GLN A 103 -17.18 13.82 -4.42
N ASN A 104 -16.25 12.94 -4.81
CA ASN A 104 -14.97 13.27 -5.42
C ASN A 104 -14.64 12.25 -6.50
N PRO A 105 -13.95 12.63 -7.59
CA PRO A 105 -13.49 11.68 -8.59
C PRO A 105 -12.61 10.59 -7.97
N ILE A 106 -12.94 9.34 -8.26
CA ILE A 106 -12.22 8.17 -7.74
C ILE A 106 -11.58 7.41 -8.91
N ILE A 107 -10.36 6.96 -8.69
CA ILE A 107 -9.67 6.01 -9.57
C ILE A 107 -9.31 4.78 -8.74
N ILE A 108 -9.65 3.61 -9.26
CA ILE A 108 -9.35 2.34 -8.61
C ILE A 108 -8.04 1.77 -9.12
N THR A 109 -7.25 1.22 -8.21
CA THR A 109 -6.03 0.46 -8.50
C THR A 109 -6.12 -0.94 -7.91
N LYS A 110 -5.31 -1.88 -8.42
CA LYS A 110 -5.32 -3.28 -7.92
C LYS A 110 -5.00 -3.38 -6.43
N ASN A 111 -4.12 -2.52 -5.95
CA ASN A 111 -3.80 -2.39 -4.53
C ASN A 111 -3.18 -1.00 -4.26
N SER A 112 -3.10 -0.63 -2.99
CA SER A 112 -2.58 0.67 -2.55
C SER A 112 -1.11 0.89 -2.93
N THR A 113 -0.27 -0.14 -2.92
CA THR A 113 1.14 -0.04 -3.29
C THR A 113 1.30 0.42 -4.75
N LEU A 114 0.62 -0.25 -5.68
CA LEU A 114 0.63 0.15 -7.10
C LEU A 114 -0.02 1.51 -7.30
N GLY A 115 -1.08 1.82 -6.55
CA GLY A 115 -1.69 3.14 -6.53
C GLY A 115 -0.70 4.24 -6.16
N HIS A 116 0.03 4.07 -5.06
CA HIS A 116 1.05 5.04 -4.63
C HIS A 116 2.18 5.19 -5.67
N MET A 117 2.69 4.07 -6.19
CA MET A 117 3.78 4.08 -7.18
C MET A 117 3.38 4.71 -8.52
N ALA A 118 2.11 4.64 -8.90
CA ALA A 118 1.61 5.28 -10.11
C ALA A 118 1.25 6.75 -9.87
N MET A 119 0.47 7.03 -8.83
CA MET A 119 -0.11 8.35 -8.58
C MET A 119 0.95 9.37 -8.15
N ILE A 120 1.77 9.07 -7.14
CA ILE A 120 2.69 10.05 -6.54
C ILE A 120 3.65 10.64 -7.60
N PRO A 121 4.36 9.82 -8.42
CA PRO A 121 5.22 10.38 -9.46
C PRO A 121 4.47 11.12 -10.58
N SER A 122 3.18 10.83 -10.78
CA SER A 122 2.37 11.47 -11.83
C SER A 122 1.86 12.85 -11.44
N VAL A 123 1.55 13.06 -10.15
CA VAL A 123 1.00 14.34 -9.67
C VAL A 123 2.08 15.33 -9.25
N VAL A 124 3.24 14.84 -8.82
CA VAL A 124 4.36 15.67 -8.37
C VAL A 124 5.22 16.10 -9.57
N LYS A 125 5.41 17.40 -9.72
CA LYS A 125 6.21 18.01 -10.79
C LYS A 125 7.64 18.29 -10.31
N ASP A 126 8.52 18.61 -11.26
CA ASP A 126 9.95 18.83 -10.96
C ASP A 126 10.19 20.10 -10.13
N GLU A 127 9.27 21.08 -10.23
CA GLU A 127 9.30 22.32 -9.43
C GLU A 127 8.70 22.19 -8.01
N ASP A 128 8.17 21.02 -7.66
CA ASP A 128 7.56 20.74 -6.36
C ASP A 128 8.57 20.20 -5.35
N ALA A 129 8.15 20.04 -4.09
CA ALA A 129 8.91 19.38 -3.04
C ALA A 129 7.99 18.44 -2.25
N ILE A 130 8.58 17.43 -1.62
CA ILE A 130 7.85 16.47 -0.79
C ILE A 130 8.43 16.48 0.63
N ILE A 131 7.55 16.43 1.62
CA ILE A 131 7.91 16.16 3.00
C ILE A 131 7.22 14.85 3.41
N LEU A 132 8.00 13.90 3.91
CA LEU A 132 7.51 12.59 4.38
C LEU A 132 7.65 12.49 5.90
N ASP A 133 6.63 11.96 6.54
CA ASP A 133 6.79 11.39 7.87
C ASP A 133 7.64 10.11 7.80
N HIS A 134 8.59 9.90 8.71
CA HIS A 134 9.48 8.74 8.63
C HIS A 134 8.79 7.40 8.87
N GLN A 135 7.58 7.40 9.46
CA GLN A 135 6.75 6.21 9.63
C GLN A 135 5.70 6.02 8.50
N VAL A 136 5.71 6.87 7.48
CA VAL A 136 4.81 6.64 6.33
C VAL A 136 5.06 5.27 5.72
N HIS A 137 3.99 4.64 5.25
CA HIS A 137 4.06 3.29 4.70
C HIS A 137 5.15 3.17 3.61
N TRP A 138 5.85 2.05 3.60
CA TRP A 138 6.96 1.78 2.69
C TRP A 138 6.63 2.07 1.21
N SER A 139 5.43 1.74 0.75
CA SER A 139 5.04 1.99 -0.65
C SER A 139 5.02 3.48 -1.03
N VAL A 140 4.71 4.37 -0.09
CA VAL A 140 4.79 5.83 -0.29
C VAL A 140 6.24 6.26 -0.38
N GLN A 141 7.09 5.75 0.53
CA GLN A 141 8.53 6.03 0.48
C GLN A 141 9.15 5.57 -0.85
N GLN A 142 8.81 4.38 -1.33
CA GLN A 142 9.30 3.86 -2.62
C GLN A 142 8.82 4.69 -3.80
N ALA A 143 7.57 5.13 -3.81
CA ALA A 143 7.05 5.98 -4.87
C ALA A 143 7.83 7.30 -5.02
N THR A 144 8.42 7.81 -3.94
CA THR A 144 9.22 9.05 -3.99
C THR A 144 10.65 8.85 -4.49
N GLN A 145 11.16 7.62 -4.64
CA GLN A 145 12.54 7.40 -5.13
C GLN A 145 12.70 7.86 -6.57
N MET A 146 11.70 7.65 -7.43
CA MET A 146 11.73 8.15 -8.81
C MET A 146 11.78 9.68 -8.86
N LEU A 147 11.13 10.35 -7.93
CA LEU A 147 11.13 11.81 -7.82
C LEU A 147 12.51 12.35 -7.40
N LYS A 148 13.19 11.64 -6.50
CA LYS A 148 14.59 11.97 -6.14
C LYS A 148 15.53 11.90 -7.35
N LEU A 149 15.33 10.91 -8.24
CA LEU A 149 16.09 10.78 -9.50
C LEU A 149 15.82 11.95 -10.47
N ARG A 150 14.62 12.53 -10.41
CA ARG A 150 14.24 13.73 -11.17
C ARG A 150 14.74 15.04 -10.53
N GLY A 151 15.40 14.96 -9.37
CA GLY A 151 15.89 16.13 -8.64
C GLY A 151 14.85 16.79 -7.71
N VAL A 152 13.66 16.20 -7.56
CA VAL A 152 12.63 16.70 -6.63
C VAL A 152 13.12 16.51 -5.19
N PRO A 153 13.17 17.56 -4.35
CA PRO A 153 13.51 17.43 -2.95
C PRO A 153 12.50 16.56 -2.21
N VAL A 154 13.00 15.54 -1.54
CA VAL A 154 12.21 14.67 -0.66
C VAL A 154 12.85 14.74 0.72
N GLU A 155 12.25 15.51 1.61
CA GLU A 155 12.72 15.68 2.98
C GLU A 155 11.91 14.78 3.92
N MET A 156 12.53 14.34 5.01
CA MET A 156 11.89 13.46 6.00
C MET A 156 11.84 14.16 7.35
N ILE A 157 10.71 13.99 8.05
CA ILE A 157 10.51 14.49 9.41
C ILE A 157 10.31 13.32 10.37
N ARG A 158 10.52 13.56 11.66
CA ARG A 158 10.18 12.60 12.70
C ARG A 158 8.66 12.42 12.78
N HIS A 159 8.24 11.24 13.18
CA HIS A 159 6.81 10.92 13.30
C HIS A 159 6.08 11.94 14.18
N ASN A 160 4.98 12.48 13.66
CA ASN A 160 4.12 13.47 14.31
C ASN A 160 4.86 14.75 14.81
N HIS A 161 6.01 15.07 14.27
CA HIS A 161 6.77 16.23 14.72
C HIS A 161 6.36 17.50 13.97
N ILE A 162 5.29 18.17 14.46
CA ILE A 162 4.70 19.33 13.80
C ILE A 162 5.67 20.50 13.65
N GLY A 163 6.48 20.82 14.68
CA GLY A 163 7.49 21.88 14.59
C GLY A 163 8.49 21.63 13.46
N MET A 164 8.97 20.39 13.30
CA MET A 164 9.86 20.03 12.18
C MET A 164 9.15 20.14 10.83
N LEU A 165 7.86 19.81 10.76
CA LEU A 165 7.05 20.00 9.54
C LEU A 165 6.97 21.49 9.17
N GLU A 166 6.65 22.36 10.11
CA GLU A 166 6.59 23.80 9.88
C GLU A 166 7.92 24.36 9.39
N ASP A 167 9.03 23.98 10.01
CA ASP A 167 10.35 24.42 9.61
C ASP A 167 10.70 24.00 8.18
N ARG A 168 10.35 22.75 7.80
CA ARG A 168 10.54 22.25 6.43
C ARG A 168 9.67 22.99 5.43
N ILE A 169 8.41 23.23 5.74
CA ILE A 169 7.51 24.02 4.88
C ILE A 169 8.07 25.43 4.69
N LYS A 170 8.46 26.13 5.76
CA LYS A 170 9.05 27.48 5.67
C LYS A 170 10.30 27.51 4.80
N LYS A 171 11.18 26.51 4.93
CA LYS A 171 12.41 26.38 4.13
C LYS A 171 12.14 26.16 2.64
N LEU A 172 11.11 25.38 2.30
CA LEU A 172 10.82 24.97 0.93
C LEU A 172 9.88 25.92 0.18
N ARG A 173 8.96 26.59 0.88
CA ARG A 173 7.89 27.41 0.29
C ARG A 173 8.37 28.51 -0.64
N GLY A 174 9.52 29.11 -0.38
CA GLY A 174 10.09 30.16 -1.24
C GLY A 174 10.83 29.66 -2.48
N LYS A 175 10.97 28.34 -2.63
CA LYS A 175 11.81 27.71 -3.67
C LYS A 175 11.02 26.76 -4.56
N HIS A 176 9.87 26.27 -4.11
CA HIS A 176 9.09 25.25 -4.77
C HIS A 176 7.63 25.71 -4.92
N LYS A 177 7.00 25.29 -6.01
CA LYS A 177 5.65 25.71 -6.38
C LYS A 177 4.60 25.11 -5.44
N HIS A 178 4.72 23.81 -5.16
CA HIS A 178 3.87 23.10 -4.21
C HIS A 178 4.76 22.28 -3.26
N ILE A 179 4.20 22.03 -2.07
CA ILE A 179 4.83 21.17 -1.06
C ILE A 179 3.79 20.18 -0.57
#